data_0211716a0563017256b4513ca4a4ce37
#
_entry.id   0211716a0563017256b4513ca4a4ce37
#
_cell.length_a   1.000
_cell.length_b   1.000
_cell.length_c   1.000
_cell.angle_alpha   90.00
_cell.angle_beta   90.00
_cell.angle_gamma   90.00
#
_symmetry.space_group_name_H-M   'P 1'
#
loop_
_entity.id
_entity.type
_entity.pdbx_description
1 polymer ?
#
loop_
_entity_poly.entity_id
_entity_poly.type
_entity_poly.pdbx_seq_one_letter_code
_entity_poly.pdbx_strand_id
1 'polypeptide(L)'
;MKRALLIAGGTIGGLGAVLTITPPQFSQTQDVAAPAPSATQSTAPEPTQGATTQPTTPAPTTPAKPVGGVSGSFTGAVSVTRYGNVQVKITVENGKITDAQAAQVPSGRNDRYTQMSVPVLRERTIAAQSANIQAVSGASFTSYGWYTSLASAIAKAGL
;
A
#
# COMPACT_ATOMS: atom_id res chain seq x y z
N MET A 1 -0.39 34.06 44.29
CA MET A 1 0.57 35.10 43.80
C MET A 1 0.58 35.02 42.30
N LYS A 2 0.08 36.05 41.65
CA LYS A 2 -0.09 36.16 40.20
C LYS A 2 1.24 36.62 39.61
N ARG A 3 1.73 35.89 38.57
CA ARG A 3 2.79 36.43 37.69
C ARG A 3 2.35 36.24 36.25
N ALA A 4 1.75 37.28 35.73
CA ALA A 4 1.56 37.49 34.32
C ALA A 4 2.91 37.89 33.70
N LEU A 5 3.31 37.26 32.60
CA LEU A 5 4.38 37.75 31.74
C LEU A 5 3.81 37.93 30.33
N LEU A 6 3.54 39.18 30.04
CA LEU A 6 3.27 39.68 28.70
C LEU A 6 4.59 39.83 28.00
N ILE A 7 4.76 39.19 26.85
CA ILE A 7 5.78 39.55 25.85
C ILE A 7 5.06 39.86 24.56
N ALA A 8 4.93 41.16 24.31
CA ALA A 8 4.57 41.73 23.03
C ALA A 8 5.86 41.92 22.21
N GLY A 9 5.76 41.74 20.90
CA GLY A 9 6.71 42.41 20.03
C GLY A 9 7.21 41.54 18.90
N GLY A 10 6.94 41.98 17.68
CA GLY A 10 7.83 41.80 16.58
C GLY A 10 7.20 41.36 15.26
N THR A 11 6.44 42.23 14.65
CA THR A 11 6.15 42.23 13.21
C THR A 11 7.41 42.62 12.46
N ILE A 12 7.90 41.82 11.56
CA ILE A 12 8.68 42.29 10.42
C ILE A 12 8.30 41.46 9.21
N GLY A 13 7.78 42.17 8.24
CA GLY A 13 7.48 41.75 6.91
C GLY A 13 8.76 41.36 6.13
N GLY A 14 8.65 40.32 5.40
CA GLY A 14 9.62 39.85 4.41
C GLY A 14 8.87 39.57 3.12
N LEU A 15 8.89 40.57 2.27
CA LEU A 15 8.45 40.56 0.89
C LEU A 15 9.33 39.63 0.06
N GLY A 16 8.71 38.80 -0.78
CA GLY A 16 9.26 38.61 -2.11
C GLY A 16 10.17 37.44 -2.32
N ALA A 17 9.72 36.52 -3.06
CA ALA A 17 10.30 36.05 -4.31
C ALA A 17 9.46 34.86 -4.79
N VAL A 18 8.54 35.15 -5.66
CA VAL A 18 7.95 34.12 -6.53
C VAL A 18 9.03 33.71 -7.50
N LEU A 19 9.73 32.63 -7.22
CA LEU A 19 10.53 31.94 -8.22
C LEU A 19 9.58 31.11 -9.06
N THR A 20 9.27 31.62 -10.22
CA THR A 20 8.68 30.86 -11.32
C THR A 20 9.69 29.84 -11.79
N ILE A 21 9.58 28.63 -11.29
CA ILE A 21 10.35 27.50 -11.81
C ILE A 21 9.62 27.03 -13.06
N THR A 22 10.15 27.45 -14.20
CA THR A 22 9.73 26.94 -15.52
C THR A 22 10.21 25.48 -15.61
N PRO A 23 9.32 24.52 -15.86
CA PRO A 23 9.77 23.14 -16.08
C PRO A 23 10.55 23.03 -17.38
N PRO A 24 11.61 22.22 -17.45
CA PRO A 24 12.34 22.00 -18.69
C PRO A 24 11.45 21.28 -19.71
N GLN A 25 11.25 21.94 -20.84
CA GLN A 25 10.63 21.37 -22.02
C GLN A 25 11.63 20.39 -22.64
N PHE A 26 11.34 19.10 -22.55
CA PHE A 26 12.04 18.13 -23.37
C PHE A 26 11.51 18.21 -24.78
N SER A 27 12.30 18.83 -25.65
CA SER A 27 12.06 18.83 -27.09
C SER A 27 12.14 17.41 -27.62
N GLN A 28 11.01 16.91 -28.10
CA GLN A 28 10.97 15.71 -28.92
C GLN A 28 11.57 16.04 -30.27
N THR A 29 12.76 15.57 -30.52
CA THR A 29 13.28 15.47 -31.88
C THR A 29 12.67 14.22 -32.52
N GLN A 30 11.70 14.48 -33.40
CA GLN A 30 11.27 13.47 -34.36
C GLN A 30 12.37 13.32 -35.40
N ASP A 31 12.92 12.14 -35.54
CA ASP A 31 13.61 11.79 -36.77
C ASP A 31 12.96 10.58 -37.39
N VAL A 32 12.47 10.83 -38.56
CA VAL A 32 11.75 9.91 -39.43
C VAL A 32 12.75 9.09 -40.23
N ALA A 33 12.69 7.78 -40.15
CA ALA A 33 13.04 6.94 -41.30
C ALA A 33 12.47 5.53 -41.12
N ALA A 34 11.41 5.25 -41.84
CA ALA A 34 11.11 3.88 -42.26
C ALA A 34 12.03 3.49 -43.41
N PRO A 35 12.29 2.19 -43.67
CA PRO A 35 11.36 1.36 -44.41
C PRO A 35 11.21 -0.09 -43.92
N ALA A 36 10.02 -0.64 -44.06
CA ALA A 36 9.77 -2.07 -44.23
C ALA A 36 10.16 -2.46 -45.70
N PRO A 37 10.25 -3.74 -46.12
CA PRO A 37 9.52 -4.93 -45.69
C PRO A 37 10.37 -6.21 -45.69
N SER A 38 9.89 -7.30 -45.10
CA SER A 38 9.85 -8.61 -45.75
C SER A 38 9.15 -9.66 -44.87
N ALA A 39 8.09 -10.14 -45.43
CA ALA A 39 7.40 -11.33 -44.97
C ALA A 39 8.29 -12.57 -45.11
N THR A 40 8.27 -13.43 -44.09
CA THR A 40 8.54 -14.85 -44.29
C THR A 40 7.61 -15.62 -43.37
N GLN A 41 6.64 -16.24 -43.98
CA GLN A 41 5.80 -17.27 -43.41
C GLN A 41 6.71 -18.46 -43.06
N SER A 42 6.59 -18.97 -41.86
CA SER A 42 7.07 -20.30 -41.55
C SER A 42 6.01 -21.01 -40.72
N THR A 43 5.37 -21.87 -41.41
CA THR A 43 4.65 -23.11 -41.10
C THR A 43 4.69 -23.57 -39.64
N ALA A 44 3.51 -23.72 -39.06
CA ALA A 44 3.25 -24.44 -37.83
C ALA A 44 3.58 -25.95 -37.99
N PRO A 45 3.99 -26.61 -36.91
CA PRO A 45 3.52 -27.93 -36.62
C PRO A 45 2.66 -27.95 -35.35
N GLU A 46 1.52 -28.54 -35.49
CA GLU A 46 0.56 -28.93 -34.49
C GLU A 46 1.22 -29.88 -33.45
N PRO A 47 1.11 -29.64 -32.14
CA PRO A 47 1.49 -30.62 -31.15
C PRO A 47 0.26 -31.32 -30.57
N THR A 48 0.27 -32.58 -30.75
CA THR A 48 -0.33 -33.68 -30.02
C THR A 48 -0.78 -33.35 -28.61
N GLN A 49 -2.05 -33.61 -28.34
CA GLN A 49 -2.69 -33.59 -27.03
C GLN A 49 -1.99 -34.57 -26.06
N GLY A 50 -1.33 -34.00 -25.05
CA GLY A 50 -0.97 -34.70 -23.83
C GLY A 50 -1.93 -34.30 -22.73
N ALA A 51 -2.79 -35.23 -22.32
CA ALA A 51 -3.67 -35.05 -21.17
C ALA A 51 -2.82 -34.90 -19.90
N THR A 52 -2.74 -33.68 -19.37
CA THR A 52 -2.23 -33.45 -18.03
C THR A 52 -3.40 -33.08 -17.13
N THR A 53 -3.67 -33.93 -16.18
CA THR A 53 -4.62 -33.76 -15.10
C THR A 53 -4.37 -32.42 -14.39
N GLN A 54 -5.28 -31.49 -14.61
CA GLN A 54 -5.35 -30.20 -13.93
C GLN A 54 -5.70 -30.44 -12.45
N PRO A 55 -4.90 -29.96 -11.49
CA PRO A 55 -5.35 -29.94 -10.11
C PRO A 55 -6.50 -28.95 -10.00
N THR A 56 -7.64 -29.42 -9.58
CA THR A 56 -8.82 -28.62 -9.30
C THR A 56 -8.49 -27.62 -8.18
N THR A 57 -8.20 -26.41 -8.54
CA THR A 57 -8.15 -25.30 -7.57
C THR A 57 -9.55 -25.11 -7.02
N PRO A 58 -9.75 -25.15 -5.68
CA PRO A 58 -11.05 -24.82 -5.11
C PRO A 58 -11.44 -23.41 -5.54
N ALA A 59 -12.61 -23.27 -6.15
CA ALA A 59 -13.20 -21.99 -6.46
C ALA A 59 -13.21 -21.11 -5.19
N PRO A 60 -12.89 -19.80 -5.27
CA PRO A 60 -13.05 -18.93 -4.15
C PRO A 60 -14.54 -18.86 -3.79
N THR A 61 -14.90 -19.50 -2.69
CA THR A 61 -16.22 -19.37 -2.08
C THR A 61 -16.37 -17.89 -1.70
N THR A 62 -17.22 -17.19 -2.41
CA THR A 62 -17.62 -15.81 -2.06
C THR A 62 -18.22 -15.87 -0.66
N PRO A 63 -17.68 -15.18 0.35
CA PRO A 63 -18.28 -15.16 1.66
C PRO A 63 -19.62 -14.43 1.56
N ALA A 64 -20.70 -15.12 1.89
CA ALA A 64 -22.00 -14.51 2.09
C ALA A 64 -21.86 -13.40 3.13
N LYS A 65 -22.41 -12.22 2.83
CA LYS A 65 -22.43 -11.05 3.72
C LYS A 65 -23.16 -11.42 5.01
N PRO A 66 -22.51 -11.45 6.18
CA PRO A 66 -23.19 -11.76 7.42
C PRO A 66 -24.06 -10.57 7.85
N VAL A 67 -25.34 -10.83 8.06
CA VAL A 67 -26.27 -9.91 8.74
C VAL A 67 -26.06 -10.11 10.23
N GLY A 68 -25.21 -9.28 10.81
CA GLY A 68 -24.74 -9.35 12.19
C GLY A 68 -23.26 -9.05 12.22
N GLY A 69 -22.75 -8.34 13.19
CA GLY A 69 -21.36 -7.85 13.20
C GLY A 69 -20.35 -8.92 12.77
N VAL A 70 -19.60 -8.64 11.72
CA VAL A 70 -18.62 -9.56 11.15
C VAL A 70 -17.59 -9.91 12.22
N SER A 71 -17.30 -11.19 12.40
CA SER A 71 -16.24 -11.66 13.28
C SER A 71 -15.36 -12.66 12.54
N GLY A 72 -14.05 -12.51 12.68
CA GLY A 72 -13.10 -13.39 12.01
C GLY A 72 -11.75 -12.74 11.77
N SER A 73 -10.85 -13.49 11.14
CA SER A 73 -9.54 -12.99 10.75
C SER A 73 -9.46 -12.80 9.24
N PHE A 74 -9.04 -11.63 8.81
CA PHE A 74 -8.94 -11.26 7.40
C PHE A 74 -7.52 -10.84 7.05
N THR A 75 -6.96 -11.46 6.03
CA THR A 75 -5.61 -11.14 5.56
C THR A 75 -5.70 -10.29 4.31
N GLY A 76 -5.05 -9.12 4.33
CA GLY A 76 -4.98 -8.21 3.20
C GLY A 76 -4.16 -8.76 2.04
N ALA A 77 -4.19 -8.07 0.93
CA ALA A 77 -3.30 -8.34 -0.19
C ALA A 77 -1.85 -8.02 0.20
N VAL A 78 -0.89 -8.71 -0.41
CA VAL A 78 0.53 -8.38 -0.26
C VAL A 78 0.81 -7.06 -0.96
N SER A 79 1.37 -6.10 -0.24
CA SER A 79 1.88 -4.85 -0.79
C SER A 79 3.38 -4.95 -1.01
N VAL A 80 3.80 -4.85 -2.26
CA VAL A 80 5.22 -4.89 -2.62
C VAL A 80 5.82 -3.50 -2.45
N THR A 81 6.85 -3.39 -1.64
CA THR A 81 7.62 -2.16 -1.45
C THR A 81 9.07 -2.35 -1.90
N ARG A 82 9.80 -1.26 -2.10
CA ARG A 82 11.22 -1.34 -2.50
C ARG A 82 12.12 -2.02 -1.46
N TYR A 83 11.64 -2.23 -0.25
CA TYR A 83 12.38 -2.87 0.84
C TYR A 83 11.87 -4.26 1.20
N GLY A 84 10.83 -4.72 0.54
CA GLY A 84 10.22 -6.03 0.75
C GLY A 84 8.70 -5.96 0.81
N ASN A 85 8.10 -7.11 1.01
CA ASN A 85 6.65 -7.25 1.06
C ASN A 85 6.11 -6.84 2.42
N VAL A 86 4.94 -6.20 2.42
CA VAL A 86 4.15 -5.93 3.63
C VAL A 86 2.79 -6.57 3.46
N GLN A 87 2.37 -7.35 4.42
CA GLN A 87 1.04 -7.94 4.47
C GLN A 87 0.49 -7.85 5.88
N VAL A 88 -0.77 -7.42 6.00
CA VAL A 88 -1.48 -7.23 7.26
C VAL A 88 -2.59 -8.24 7.39
N LYS A 89 -2.73 -8.78 8.58
CA LYS A 89 -3.86 -9.62 9.01
C LYS A 89 -4.59 -8.87 10.12
N ILE A 90 -5.89 -8.70 9.98
CA ILE A 90 -6.74 -8.11 11.02
C ILE A 90 -7.62 -9.18 11.66
N THR A 91 -7.93 -9.00 12.93
CA THR A 91 -8.98 -9.74 13.64
C THR A 91 -10.12 -8.78 13.89
N VAL A 92 -11.30 -9.20 13.53
CA VAL A 92 -12.54 -8.42 13.66
C VAL A 92 -13.48 -9.17 14.58
N GLU A 93 -14.11 -8.47 15.50
CA GLU A 93 -15.14 -8.99 16.38
C GLU A 93 -16.33 -8.02 16.39
N ASN A 94 -17.50 -8.52 16.09
CA ASN A 94 -18.73 -7.72 16.05
C ASN A 94 -18.61 -6.44 15.18
N GLY A 95 -17.91 -6.55 14.03
CA GLY A 95 -17.71 -5.44 13.11
C GLY A 95 -16.64 -4.44 13.54
N LYS A 96 -15.86 -4.73 14.59
CA LYS A 96 -14.75 -3.89 15.05
C LYS A 96 -13.42 -4.62 14.91
N ILE A 97 -12.40 -3.89 14.49
CA ILE A 97 -11.02 -4.39 14.45
C ILE A 97 -10.50 -4.45 15.88
N THR A 98 -10.28 -5.66 16.40
CA THR A 98 -9.75 -5.88 17.75
C THR A 98 -8.24 -6.11 17.73
N ASP A 99 -7.69 -6.56 16.60
CA ASP A 99 -6.26 -6.73 16.43
C ASP A 99 -5.83 -6.50 14.98
N ALA A 100 -4.56 -6.10 14.80
CA ALA A 100 -3.91 -5.98 13.51
C ALA A 100 -2.45 -6.45 13.61
N GLN A 101 -2.09 -7.44 12.84
CA GLN A 101 -0.77 -8.05 12.86
C GLN A 101 -0.11 -7.99 11.48
N ALA A 102 1.20 -7.89 11.48
CA ALA A 102 1.99 -8.05 10.27
C ALA A 102 2.12 -9.55 9.94
N ALA A 103 1.51 -10.00 8.84
CA ALA A 103 1.70 -11.34 8.30
C ALA A 103 3.02 -11.44 7.52
N GLN A 104 3.41 -10.35 6.83
CA GLN A 104 4.71 -10.19 6.20
C GLN A 104 5.21 -8.76 6.40
N VAL A 105 6.51 -8.62 6.60
CA VAL A 105 7.18 -7.32 6.73
C VAL A 105 8.58 -7.39 6.14
N PRO A 106 9.14 -6.26 5.67
CA PRO A 106 10.53 -6.19 5.28
C PRO A 106 11.46 -6.65 6.40
N SER A 107 12.49 -7.41 6.06
CA SER A 107 13.46 -7.96 7.00
C SER A 107 14.91 -7.60 6.62
N GLY A 108 15.88 -8.03 7.42
CA GLY A 108 17.29 -7.77 7.22
C GLY A 108 17.69 -6.37 7.63
N ARG A 109 18.29 -5.60 6.72
CA ARG A 109 18.75 -4.23 7.04
C ARG A 109 17.63 -3.28 7.49
N ASN A 110 16.38 -3.63 7.21
CA ASN A 110 15.20 -2.81 7.51
C ASN A 110 14.46 -3.26 8.78
N ASP A 111 14.88 -4.33 9.44
CA ASP A 111 14.23 -4.85 10.65
C ASP A 111 14.02 -3.80 11.72
N ARG A 112 14.98 -2.91 11.90
CA ARG A 112 14.90 -1.82 12.85
C ARG A 112 13.69 -0.91 12.61
N TYR A 113 13.45 -0.56 11.36
CA TYR A 113 12.30 0.29 10.99
C TYR A 113 10.99 -0.46 11.12
N THR A 114 10.98 -1.73 10.79
CA THR A 114 9.82 -2.62 10.94
C THR A 114 9.46 -2.79 12.42
N GLN A 115 10.42 -3.12 13.27
CA GLN A 115 10.22 -3.33 14.72
C GLN A 115 9.71 -2.06 15.40
N MET A 116 10.18 -0.90 14.98
CA MET A 116 9.72 0.38 15.51
C MET A 116 8.32 0.76 15.00
N SER A 117 8.02 0.50 13.74
CA SER A 117 6.79 1.00 13.10
C SER A 117 5.58 0.08 13.29
N VAL A 118 5.76 -1.23 13.29
CA VAL A 118 4.65 -2.19 13.35
C VAL A 118 3.79 -2.03 14.61
N PRO A 119 4.35 -1.91 15.84
CA PRO A 119 3.54 -1.69 17.03
C PRO A 119 2.69 -0.42 16.94
N VAL A 120 3.28 0.67 16.48
CA VAL A 120 2.60 1.97 16.33
C VAL A 120 1.49 1.90 15.28
N LEU A 121 1.75 1.25 14.14
CA LEU A 121 0.74 1.08 13.09
C LEU A 121 -0.42 0.20 13.56
N ARG A 122 -0.14 -0.84 14.34
CA ARG A 122 -1.16 -1.69 14.97
C ARG A 122 -2.08 -0.88 15.87
N GLU A 123 -1.52 -0.13 16.82
CA GLU A 123 -2.29 0.72 17.74
C GLU A 123 -3.15 1.74 16.99
N ARG A 124 -2.58 2.41 15.99
CA ARG A 124 -3.30 3.36 15.15
C ARG A 124 -4.44 2.71 14.38
N THR A 125 -4.24 1.50 13.88
CA THR A 125 -5.28 0.73 13.17
C THR A 125 -6.46 0.43 14.10
N ILE A 126 -6.18 -0.05 15.31
CA ILE A 126 -7.21 -0.37 16.30
C ILE A 126 -7.94 0.90 16.74
N ALA A 127 -7.23 2.00 16.95
CA ALA A 127 -7.83 3.28 17.35
C ALA A 127 -8.68 3.90 16.24
N ALA A 128 -8.21 3.87 15.00
CA ALA A 128 -8.88 4.50 13.87
C ALA A 128 -10.01 3.65 13.26
N GLN A 129 -10.01 2.33 13.49
CA GLN A 129 -10.97 1.38 12.89
C GLN A 129 -11.07 1.51 11.37
N SER A 130 -9.97 1.92 10.72
CA SER A 130 -9.92 2.19 9.29
C SER A 130 -8.48 2.07 8.76
N ALA A 131 -8.33 2.07 7.43
CA ALA A 131 -7.01 2.13 6.80
C ALA A 131 -6.42 3.56 6.76
N ASN A 132 -7.20 4.58 7.10
CA ASN A 132 -6.75 5.97 7.11
C ASN A 132 -6.04 6.30 8.44
N ILE A 133 -4.81 5.86 8.55
CA ILE A 133 -3.95 6.06 9.73
C ILE A 133 -2.69 6.84 9.36
N GLN A 134 -2.08 7.51 10.32
CA GLN A 134 -0.86 8.28 10.08
C GLN A 134 0.36 7.38 9.90
N ALA A 135 1.24 7.76 8.97
CA ALA A 135 2.53 7.09 8.78
C ALA A 135 3.44 7.25 10.00
N VAL A 136 4.32 6.27 10.19
CA VAL A 136 5.39 6.36 11.18
C VAL A 136 6.61 7.02 10.55
N SER A 137 7.09 8.09 11.19
CA SER A 137 8.29 8.79 10.75
C SER A 137 9.50 7.85 10.65
N GLY A 138 10.25 7.95 9.57
CA GLY A 138 11.37 7.06 9.29
C GLY A 138 11.00 5.69 8.70
N ALA A 139 9.71 5.30 8.69
CA ALA A 139 9.23 4.03 8.16
C ALA A 139 8.17 4.20 7.07
N SER A 140 8.31 5.20 6.20
CA SER A 140 7.29 5.57 5.19
C SER A 140 6.89 4.41 4.27
N PHE A 141 7.84 3.60 3.82
CA PHE A 141 7.55 2.47 2.93
C PHE A 141 6.81 1.34 3.64
N THR A 142 7.19 1.02 4.88
CA THR A 142 6.46 0.04 5.71
C THR A 142 5.06 0.54 6.00
N SER A 143 4.91 1.82 6.32
CA SER A 143 3.61 2.46 6.56
C SER A 143 2.73 2.41 5.32
N TYR A 144 3.26 2.76 4.15
CA TYR A 144 2.53 2.68 2.89
C TYR A 144 2.06 1.25 2.58
N GLY A 145 2.97 0.28 2.71
CA GLY A 145 2.63 -1.14 2.54
C GLY A 145 1.55 -1.59 3.52
N TRP A 146 1.63 -1.12 4.76
CA TRP A 146 0.63 -1.40 5.79
C TRP A 146 -0.76 -0.89 5.39
N TYR A 147 -0.90 0.38 4.97
CA TYR A 147 -2.20 0.94 4.56
C TYR A 147 -2.82 0.18 3.41
N THR A 148 -2.02 -0.10 2.37
CA THR A 148 -2.49 -0.79 1.16
C THR A 148 -3.00 -2.18 1.51
N SER A 149 -2.27 -2.92 2.32
CA SER A 149 -2.68 -4.25 2.76
C SER A 149 -3.87 -4.19 3.71
N LEU A 150 -3.88 -3.25 4.65
CA LEU A 150 -4.96 -3.04 5.61
C LEU A 150 -6.27 -2.69 4.91
N ALA A 151 -6.26 -1.79 3.93
CA ALA A 151 -7.44 -1.45 3.14
C ALA A 151 -8.05 -2.69 2.45
N SER A 152 -7.20 -3.56 1.91
CA SER A 152 -7.65 -4.82 1.34
C SER A 152 -8.22 -5.78 2.39
N ALA A 153 -7.66 -5.82 3.60
CA ALA A 153 -8.17 -6.67 4.69
C ALA A 153 -9.55 -6.18 5.18
N ILE A 154 -9.71 -4.86 5.34
CA ILE A 154 -10.97 -4.21 5.73
C ILE A 154 -12.05 -4.46 4.68
N ALA A 155 -11.73 -4.29 3.39
CA ALA A 155 -12.66 -4.57 2.30
C ALA A 155 -13.11 -6.05 2.29
N LYS A 156 -12.21 -6.99 2.58
CA LYS A 156 -12.55 -8.41 2.71
C LYS A 156 -13.43 -8.70 3.94
N ALA A 157 -13.27 -7.93 4.99
CA ALA A 157 -14.11 -8.01 6.17
C ALA A 157 -15.50 -7.39 5.97
N GLY A 158 -15.70 -6.60 4.91
CA GLY A 158 -16.96 -5.91 4.65
C GLY A 158 -17.22 -4.72 5.59
N LEU A 159 -16.13 -4.09 6.09
CA LEU A 159 -16.16 -2.93 6.98
C LEU A 159 -15.98 -1.62 6.22
#